data_d7150d91e82c0120ed65bf277ae0899c
#
_entry.id   d7150d91e82c0120ed65bf277ae0899c
#
_cell.length_a   1.000
_cell.length_b   1.000
_cell.length_c   1.000
_cell.angle_alpha   90.00
_cell.angle_beta   90.00
_cell.angle_gamma   90.00
#
_symmetry.space_group_name_H-M   'P 1'
#
loop_
_entity.id
_entity.type
_entity.pdbx_description
1 polymer ?
#
loop_
_entity_poly.entity_id
_entity_poly.type
_entity_poly.pdbx_seq_one_letter_code
_entity_poly.pdbx_strand_id
1 'polypeptide(L)'
;KRPAWYYAQNIGGMANVLAAMEDAGVDQMIFSSSAAVYGMPTAEVVTEDMAGHPINPYGETKLIGEWMMADCERAWDLKWIGLRYFNVAGAGWPDLADPAIMNLIPMVLDRLERGESAKIFGADYDTPDGTCVRDYIHVMDLAEAHIAALDVLAEGRQPDHHTYNVGTGLGTSVQEIIDGLRRVIGWDFPVEVLERRAGDPPKLIGDPLSIGVDLGWKANNGLDEILTSAWEGWQAGPRPITVPGA
;
A
#
# COMPACT_ATOMS: atom_id res chain seq x y z
N LYS A 1 17.24 7.81 -1.12
CA LYS A 1 18.51 8.47 -0.69
C LYS A 1 19.55 7.48 -0.14
N ARG A 2 19.16 6.27 0.25
CA ARG A 2 20.05 5.23 0.80
C ARG A 2 19.69 3.84 0.22
N PRO A 3 19.89 3.60 -1.09
CA PRO A 3 19.43 2.36 -1.74
C PRO A 3 20.04 1.10 -1.10
N ALA A 4 21.33 1.08 -0.82
CA ALA A 4 21.97 -0.06 -0.18
C ALA A 4 21.37 -0.42 1.19
N TRP A 5 20.87 0.57 1.92
CA TRP A 5 20.18 0.33 3.19
C TRP A 5 18.85 -0.40 3.00
N TYR A 6 18.07 -0.05 1.96
CA TYR A 6 16.85 -0.78 1.62
C TYR A 6 17.12 -2.27 1.34
N TYR A 7 18.15 -2.56 0.55
CA TYR A 7 18.52 -3.95 0.26
C TYR A 7 18.98 -4.69 1.52
N ALA A 8 19.82 -4.07 2.34
CA ALA A 8 20.30 -4.68 3.58
C ALA A 8 19.15 -4.99 4.55
N GLN A 9 18.20 -4.06 4.73
CA GLN A 9 17.08 -4.25 5.65
C GLN A 9 16.03 -5.21 5.09
N ASN A 10 15.59 -5.01 3.84
CA ASN A 10 14.48 -5.78 3.31
C ASN A 10 14.91 -7.17 2.83
N ILE A 11 15.98 -7.25 2.00
CA ILE A 11 16.42 -8.54 1.45
C ILE A 11 17.26 -9.31 2.47
N GLY A 12 18.21 -8.64 3.13
CA GLY A 12 19.00 -9.30 4.18
C GLY A 12 18.13 -9.73 5.35
N GLY A 13 17.17 -8.90 5.78
CA GLY A 13 16.19 -9.27 6.80
C GLY A 13 15.32 -10.45 6.38
N MET A 14 14.82 -10.45 5.14
CA MET A 14 14.01 -11.54 4.59
C MET A 14 14.80 -12.85 4.54
N ALA A 15 16.06 -12.83 4.08
CA ALA A 15 16.92 -14.01 4.04
C ALA A 15 17.10 -14.63 5.44
N ASN A 16 17.28 -13.80 6.47
CA ASN A 16 17.38 -14.28 7.84
C ASN A 16 16.08 -14.90 8.36
N VAL A 17 14.93 -14.30 8.03
CA VAL A 17 13.60 -14.83 8.41
C VAL A 17 13.37 -16.18 7.75
N LEU A 18 13.63 -16.32 6.44
CA LEU A 18 13.43 -17.57 5.72
C LEU A 18 14.34 -18.68 6.22
N ALA A 19 15.62 -18.39 6.48
CA ALA A 19 16.54 -19.36 7.08
C ALA A 19 16.07 -19.82 8.46
N ALA A 20 15.60 -18.90 9.30
CA ALA A 20 15.06 -19.24 10.62
C ALA A 20 13.76 -20.05 10.53
N MET A 21 12.91 -19.79 9.53
CA MET A 21 11.69 -20.57 9.28
C MET A 21 12.02 -22.00 8.87
N GLU A 22 12.97 -22.19 7.94
CA GLU A 22 13.45 -23.51 7.53
C GLU A 22 14.01 -24.29 8.72
N ASP A 23 14.91 -23.69 9.51
CA ASP A 23 15.51 -24.31 10.71
C ASP A 23 14.46 -24.67 11.77
N ALA A 24 13.39 -23.87 11.91
CA ALA A 24 12.33 -24.09 12.89
C ALA A 24 11.17 -24.99 12.38
N GLY A 25 11.17 -25.36 11.11
CA GLY A 25 10.08 -26.12 10.49
C GLY A 25 8.79 -25.31 10.36
N VAL A 26 8.88 -24.00 10.18
CA VAL A 26 7.73 -23.12 9.91
C VAL A 26 7.56 -22.99 8.41
N ASP A 27 6.51 -23.56 7.87
CA ASP A 27 6.28 -23.74 6.43
C ASP A 27 5.19 -22.85 5.83
N GLN A 28 4.69 -21.86 6.58
CA GLN A 28 3.63 -20.95 6.09
C GLN A 28 4.02 -19.48 6.27
N MET A 29 3.79 -18.66 5.23
CA MET A 29 4.10 -17.23 5.28
C MET A 29 3.12 -16.37 4.48
N ILE A 30 2.67 -15.27 5.07
CA ILE A 30 2.02 -14.17 4.34
C ILE A 30 3.04 -13.05 4.18
N PHE A 31 3.31 -12.67 2.93
CA PHE A 31 4.31 -11.67 2.60
C PHE A 31 3.68 -10.33 2.25
N SER A 32 4.03 -9.29 3.00
CA SER A 32 3.68 -7.91 2.71
C SER A 32 4.44 -7.41 1.47
N SER A 33 3.86 -7.61 0.28
CA SER A 33 4.37 -7.05 -0.97
C SER A 33 3.79 -5.66 -1.22
N SER A 34 3.88 -5.13 -2.45
CA SER A 34 3.47 -3.76 -2.75
C SER A 34 3.14 -3.58 -4.22
N ALA A 35 2.21 -2.68 -4.54
CA ALA A 35 1.97 -2.19 -5.89
C ALA A 35 3.21 -1.52 -6.53
N ALA A 36 4.20 -1.13 -5.74
CA ALA A 36 5.49 -0.60 -6.23
C ALA A 36 6.26 -1.59 -7.11
N VAL A 37 5.94 -2.89 -7.07
CA VAL A 37 6.51 -3.91 -7.97
C VAL A 37 6.18 -3.65 -9.44
N TYR A 38 5.04 -3.02 -9.74
CA TYR A 38 4.62 -2.72 -11.11
C TYR A 38 5.38 -1.55 -11.74
N GLY A 39 5.94 -0.65 -10.93
CA GLY A 39 6.66 0.53 -11.39
C GLY A 39 5.76 1.54 -12.11
N MET A 40 5.99 1.77 -13.40
CA MET A 40 5.19 2.67 -14.25
C MET A 40 4.49 1.87 -15.36
N PRO A 41 3.41 1.15 -15.05
CA PRO A 41 2.68 0.38 -16.06
C PRO A 41 2.02 1.32 -17.06
N THR A 42 1.83 0.84 -18.29
CA THR A 42 1.05 1.55 -19.32
C THR A 42 -0.45 1.33 -19.15
N ALA A 43 -0.85 0.26 -18.47
CA ALA A 43 -2.23 -0.02 -18.12
C ALA A 43 -2.67 0.83 -16.92
N GLU A 44 -3.88 1.34 -16.95
CA GLU A 44 -4.47 2.08 -15.83
C GLU A 44 -4.83 1.17 -14.65
N VAL A 45 -5.26 -0.06 -14.96
CA VAL A 45 -5.58 -1.11 -13.98
C VAL A 45 -4.57 -2.23 -14.16
N VAL A 46 -3.93 -2.66 -13.08
CA VAL A 46 -2.90 -3.69 -13.09
C VAL A 46 -3.44 -5.00 -12.51
N THR A 47 -3.09 -6.10 -13.16
CA THR A 47 -3.39 -7.48 -12.75
C THR A 47 -2.12 -8.19 -12.27
N GLU A 48 -2.27 -9.27 -11.53
CA GLU A 48 -1.15 -9.98 -10.90
C GLU A 48 -0.22 -10.67 -11.90
N ASP A 49 -0.70 -11.00 -13.09
CA ASP A 49 0.05 -11.61 -14.20
C ASP A 49 0.96 -10.62 -14.94
N MET A 50 0.78 -9.32 -14.70
CA MET A 50 1.67 -8.31 -15.28
C MET A 50 3.07 -8.42 -14.70
N ALA A 51 4.06 -8.37 -15.60
CA ALA A 51 5.47 -8.39 -15.19
C ALA A 51 5.82 -7.20 -14.28
N GLY A 52 6.51 -7.49 -13.19
CA GLY A 52 7.03 -6.46 -12.30
C GLY A 52 8.21 -5.71 -12.95
N HIS A 53 8.12 -4.39 -13.02
CA HIS A 53 9.17 -3.49 -13.50
C HIS A 53 9.38 -2.33 -12.51
N PRO A 54 9.82 -2.62 -11.27
CA PRO A 54 9.96 -1.60 -10.25
C PRO A 54 10.98 -0.52 -10.67
N ILE A 55 10.72 0.72 -10.28
CA ILE A 55 11.54 1.88 -10.65
C ILE A 55 12.30 2.49 -9.47
N ASN A 56 12.27 1.82 -8.33
CA ASN A 56 12.96 2.28 -7.13
C ASN A 56 13.37 1.08 -6.25
N PRO A 57 14.38 1.26 -5.37
CA PRO A 57 14.89 0.20 -4.51
C PRO A 57 13.83 -0.46 -3.61
N TYR A 58 12.83 0.28 -3.16
CA TYR A 58 11.74 -0.30 -2.35
C TYR A 58 10.94 -1.34 -3.16
N GLY A 59 10.44 -0.95 -4.34
CA GLY A 59 9.71 -1.87 -5.23
C GLY A 59 10.55 -3.07 -5.65
N GLU A 60 11.85 -2.82 -5.94
CA GLU A 60 12.80 -3.90 -6.27
C GLU A 60 12.92 -4.90 -5.13
N THR A 61 13.06 -4.44 -3.88
CA THR A 61 13.16 -5.35 -2.73
C THR A 61 11.87 -6.13 -2.47
N LYS A 62 10.70 -5.59 -2.79
CA LYS A 62 9.44 -6.32 -2.69
C LYS A 62 9.32 -7.41 -3.75
N LEU A 63 9.69 -7.11 -5.00
CA LEU A 63 9.72 -8.11 -6.07
C LEU A 63 10.75 -9.22 -5.80
N ILE A 64 11.95 -8.87 -5.32
CA ILE A 64 12.94 -9.85 -4.90
C ILE A 64 12.40 -10.73 -3.75
N GLY A 65 11.66 -10.16 -2.81
CA GLY A 65 11.00 -10.92 -1.76
C GLY A 65 10.02 -11.97 -2.31
N GLU A 66 9.22 -11.64 -3.32
CA GLU A 66 8.34 -12.61 -4.01
C GLU A 66 9.16 -13.74 -4.67
N TRP A 67 10.29 -13.41 -5.32
CA TRP A 67 11.19 -14.43 -5.89
C TRP A 67 11.80 -15.34 -4.82
N MET A 68 12.23 -14.77 -3.69
CA MET A 68 12.76 -15.56 -2.56
C MET A 68 11.72 -16.54 -2.01
N MET A 69 10.44 -16.11 -1.88
CA MET A 69 9.35 -17.01 -1.47
C MET A 69 9.18 -18.16 -2.46
N ALA A 70 9.15 -17.88 -3.77
CA ALA A 70 9.02 -18.90 -4.81
C ALA A 70 10.22 -19.85 -4.86
N ASP A 71 11.43 -19.38 -4.54
CA ASP A 71 12.61 -20.24 -4.41
C ASP A 71 12.51 -21.18 -3.19
N CYS A 72 12.08 -20.68 -2.04
CA CYS A 72 11.87 -21.47 -0.83
C CYS A 72 10.73 -22.49 -0.98
N GLU A 73 9.65 -22.14 -1.69
CA GLU A 73 8.59 -23.08 -2.05
C GLU A 73 9.15 -24.29 -2.81
N ARG A 74 10.01 -24.05 -3.81
CA ARG A 74 10.65 -25.14 -4.58
C ARG A 74 11.67 -25.93 -3.77
N ALA A 75 12.33 -25.30 -2.80
CA ALA A 75 13.41 -25.92 -2.03
C ALA A 75 12.93 -26.77 -0.87
N TRP A 76 11.95 -26.30 -0.10
CA TRP A 76 11.47 -26.93 1.13
C TRP A 76 9.97 -26.82 1.38
N ASP A 77 9.19 -26.61 0.29
CA ASP A 77 7.72 -26.68 0.28
C ASP A 77 7.03 -25.55 1.09
N LEU A 78 7.66 -24.35 1.16
CA LEU A 78 7.05 -23.17 1.77
C LEU A 78 5.70 -22.87 1.11
N LYS A 79 4.65 -22.75 1.91
CA LYS A 79 3.33 -22.28 1.48
C LYS A 79 3.26 -20.78 1.73
N TRP A 80 3.01 -19.98 0.69
CA TRP A 80 3.04 -18.54 0.86
C TRP A 80 1.98 -17.82 0.04
N ILE A 81 1.56 -16.65 0.55
CA ILE A 81 0.71 -15.71 -0.15
C ILE A 81 1.35 -14.32 -0.03
N GLY A 82 1.58 -13.66 -1.16
CA GLY A 82 2.04 -12.29 -1.25
C GLY A 82 0.89 -11.33 -1.46
N LEU A 83 0.75 -10.32 -0.60
CA LEU A 83 -0.27 -9.29 -0.73
C LEU A 83 0.38 -8.00 -1.25
N ARG A 84 0.06 -7.61 -2.48
CA ARG A 84 0.55 -6.36 -3.12
C ARG A 84 -0.36 -5.21 -2.73
N TYR A 85 0.02 -4.48 -1.67
CA TYR A 85 -0.76 -3.34 -1.18
C TYR A 85 -0.70 -2.16 -2.12
N PHE A 86 -1.85 -1.52 -2.30
CA PHE A 86 -1.95 -0.19 -2.88
C PHE A 86 -1.81 0.88 -1.79
N ASN A 87 -2.51 2.01 -1.88
CA ASN A 87 -2.34 3.09 -0.92
C ASN A 87 -3.17 2.82 0.34
N VAL A 88 -2.54 2.25 1.36
CA VAL A 88 -3.20 1.99 2.64
C VAL A 88 -3.42 3.29 3.39
N ALA A 89 -4.63 3.49 3.90
CA ALA A 89 -5.01 4.69 4.64
C ALA A 89 -6.14 4.40 5.65
N GLY A 90 -6.51 5.42 6.42
CA GLY A 90 -7.49 5.27 7.49
C GLY A 90 -6.90 4.74 8.79
N ALA A 91 -7.75 4.56 9.78
CA ALA A 91 -7.40 3.97 11.08
C ALA A 91 -8.50 2.99 11.51
N GLY A 92 -8.13 1.83 12.03
CA GLY A 92 -9.10 0.87 12.55
C GLY A 92 -9.66 1.34 13.90
N TRP A 93 -8.81 1.96 14.69
CA TRP A 93 -9.14 2.61 15.96
C TRP A 93 -8.36 3.92 16.06
N PRO A 94 -8.89 4.95 16.74
CA PRO A 94 -8.24 6.26 16.84
C PRO A 94 -6.81 6.21 17.42
N ASP A 95 -6.54 5.31 18.35
CA ASP A 95 -5.23 5.12 18.98
C ASP A 95 -4.24 4.30 18.13
N LEU A 96 -4.71 3.71 17.03
CA LEU A 96 -3.90 2.96 16.04
C LEU A 96 -3.76 3.71 14.71
N ALA A 97 -3.87 5.03 14.72
CA ALA A 97 -3.64 5.84 13.53
C ALA A 97 -2.16 5.75 13.07
N ASP A 98 -1.94 5.89 11.77
CA ASP A 98 -0.58 5.92 11.20
C ASP A 98 0.20 7.14 11.72
N PRO A 99 1.24 6.95 12.55
CA PRO A 99 2.05 8.04 13.07
C PRO A 99 3.10 8.53 12.08
N ALA A 100 3.26 7.86 10.92
CA ALA A 100 4.30 8.18 9.95
C ALA A 100 3.79 9.20 8.91
N ILE A 101 4.48 10.34 8.80
CA ILE A 101 4.17 11.37 7.80
C ILE A 101 4.85 10.98 6.47
N MET A 102 4.40 9.87 5.85
CA MET A 102 4.98 9.35 4.61
C MET A 102 3.97 9.26 3.47
N ASN A 103 2.69 9.16 3.78
CA ASN A 103 1.58 9.05 2.83
C ASN A 103 0.82 10.37 2.68
N LEU A 104 0.04 10.50 1.59
CA LEU A 104 -0.65 11.75 1.26
C LEU A 104 -1.51 12.28 2.42
N ILE A 105 -2.39 11.46 2.99
CA ILE A 105 -3.35 11.89 4.02
C ILE A 105 -2.63 12.38 5.28
N PRO A 106 -1.71 11.62 5.94
CA PRO A 106 -0.93 12.13 7.05
C PRO A 106 -0.11 13.38 6.70
N MET A 107 0.45 13.48 5.48
CA MET A 107 1.20 14.66 5.04
C MET A 107 0.32 15.91 4.95
N VAL A 108 -0.92 15.77 4.48
CA VAL A 108 -1.89 16.88 4.46
C VAL A 108 -2.24 17.31 5.87
N LEU A 109 -2.63 16.37 6.73
CA LEU A 109 -3.03 16.64 8.12
C LEU A 109 -1.90 17.33 8.93
N ASP A 110 -0.66 16.83 8.82
CA ASP A 110 0.51 17.43 9.46
C ASP A 110 0.77 18.88 9.00
N ARG A 111 0.59 19.16 7.71
CA ARG A 111 0.74 20.52 7.20
C ARG A 111 -0.34 21.45 7.71
N LEU A 112 -1.59 20.98 7.75
CA LEU A 112 -2.71 21.76 8.30
C LEU A 112 -2.53 22.07 9.79
N GLU A 113 -2.05 21.10 10.58
CA GLU A 113 -1.72 21.32 12.00
C GLU A 113 -0.66 22.40 12.20
N ARG A 114 0.31 22.50 11.27
CA ARG A 114 1.34 23.57 11.27
C ARG A 114 0.87 24.90 10.69
N GLY A 115 -0.41 25.00 10.27
CA GLY A 115 -0.94 26.20 9.61
C GLY A 115 -0.41 26.43 8.19
N GLU A 116 0.07 25.36 7.54
CA GLU A 116 0.59 25.40 6.18
C GLU A 116 -0.45 24.91 5.15
N SER A 117 -0.28 25.30 3.88
CA SER A 117 -1.11 24.80 2.79
C SER A 117 -0.86 23.32 2.51
N ALA A 118 -1.90 22.55 2.18
CA ALA A 118 -1.74 21.24 1.59
C ALA A 118 -1.01 21.35 0.23
N LYS A 119 -0.39 20.25 -0.24
CA LYS A 119 0.37 20.26 -1.51
C LYS A 119 -0.15 19.20 -2.47
N ILE A 120 -0.35 19.60 -3.72
CA ILE A 120 -0.62 18.74 -4.86
C ILE A 120 0.61 18.79 -5.77
N PHE A 121 1.15 17.61 -6.15
CA PHE A 121 2.31 17.50 -7.03
C PHE A 121 1.87 17.12 -8.44
N GLY A 122 1.80 18.12 -9.32
CA GLY A 122 1.29 18.00 -10.68
C GLY A 122 -0.24 18.17 -10.76
N ALA A 123 -0.69 19.03 -11.68
CA ALA A 123 -2.08 19.25 -12.00
C ALA A 123 -2.29 19.18 -13.53
N ASP A 124 -1.40 18.52 -14.23
CA ASP A 124 -1.34 18.41 -15.68
C ASP A 124 -1.17 16.94 -16.16
N TYR A 125 -1.47 15.96 -15.29
CA TYR A 125 -1.53 14.56 -15.69
C TYR A 125 -2.71 14.30 -16.63
N ASP A 126 -2.60 13.26 -17.46
CA ASP A 126 -3.70 12.78 -18.31
C ASP A 126 -4.74 12.02 -17.46
N THR A 127 -5.49 12.79 -16.68
CA THR A 127 -6.53 12.33 -15.75
C THR A 127 -7.66 13.37 -15.73
N PRO A 128 -8.88 13.04 -15.26
CA PRO A 128 -10.03 13.95 -15.35
C PRO A 128 -9.83 15.33 -14.71
N ASP A 129 -9.07 15.40 -13.61
CA ASP A 129 -8.79 16.66 -12.88
C ASP A 129 -7.33 17.10 -12.94
N GLY A 130 -6.51 16.38 -13.72
CA GLY A 130 -5.09 16.66 -13.89
C GLY A 130 -4.20 16.17 -12.76
N THR A 131 -4.74 15.58 -11.69
CA THR A 131 -3.95 15.04 -10.57
C THR A 131 -3.78 13.54 -10.69
N CYS A 132 -2.77 12.96 -10.00
CA CYS A 132 -2.54 11.51 -10.01
C CYS A 132 -3.74 10.75 -9.43
N VAL A 133 -4.04 9.59 -10.03
CA VAL A 133 -5.07 8.66 -9.54
C VAL A 133 -4.40 7.44 -8.90
N ARG A 134 -4.84 7.09 -7.70
CA ARG A 134 -4.36 5.93 -6.93
C ARG A 134 -5.52 5.12 -6.38
N ASP A 135 -5.27 3.86 -6.12
CA ASP A 135 -6.19 3.00 -5.39
C ASP A 135 -5.92 3.14 -3.89
N TYR A 136 -6.92 3.54 -3.13
CA TYR A 136 -6.83 3.68 -1.67
C TYR A 136 -7.62 2.57 -1.00
N ILE A 137 -6.97 1.86 -0.09
CA ILE A 137 -7.53 0.76 0.69
C ILE A 137 -7.55 1.10 2.17
N HIS A 138 -8.64 0.85 2.85
CA HIS A 138 -8.72 1.04 4.30
C HIS A 138 -7.84 0.01 5.02
N VAL A 139 -7.16 0.45 6.08
CA VAL A 139 -6.26 -0.43 6.85
C VAL A 139 -6.98 -1.65 7.44
N MET A 140 -8.26 -1.54 7.77
CA MET A 140 -9.06 -2.67 8.25
C MET A 140 -9.33 -3.69 7.15
N ASP A 141 -9.65 -3.24 5.92
CA ASP A 141 -9.82 -4.15 4.78
C ASP A 141 -8.52 -4.89 4.48
N LEU A 142 -7.37 -4.19 4.61
CA LEU A 142 -6.06 -4.83 4.49
C LEU A 142 -5.84 -5.89 5.59
N ALA A 143 -6.21 -5.61 6.84
CA ALA A 143 -6.12 -6.59 7.93
C ALA A 143 -6.99 -7.82 7.65
N GLU A 144 -8.21 -7.62 7.15
CA GLU A 144 -9.11 -8.71 6.73
C GLU A 144 -8.55 -9.52 5.56
N ALA A 145 -7.83 -8.89 4.63
CA ALA A 145 -7.12 -9.60 3.56
C ALA A 145 -6.04 -10.56 4.11
N HIS A 146 -5.33 -10.16 5.17
CA HIS A 146 -4.37 -11.04 5.85
C HIS A 146 -5.05 -12.23 6.52
N ILE A 147 -6.21 -12.01 7.15
CA ILE A 147 -6.98 -13.10 7.76
C ILE A 147 -7.48 -14.06 6.70
N ALA A 148 -8.03 -13.56 5.59
CA ALA A 148 -8.48 -14.41 4.49
C ALA A 148 -7.31 -15.24 3.90
N ALA A 149 -6.12 -14.64 3.75
CA ALA A 149 -4.93 -15.35 3.31
C ALA A 149 -4.47 -16.41 4.33
N LEU A 150 -4.54 -16.08 5.62
CA LEU A 150 -4.19 -17.03 6.70
C LEU A 150 -5.14 -18.24 6.71
N ASP A 151 -6.45 -18.01 6.55
CA ASP A 151 -7.45 -19.06 6.54
C ASP A 151 -7.19 -20.05 5.38
N VAL A 152 -6.87 -19.54 4.17
CA VAL A 152 -6.51 -20.36 3.00
C VAL A 152 -5.28 -21.23 3.29
N LEU A 153 -4.23 -20.65 3.87
CA LEU A 153 -3.01 -21.41 4.22
C LEU A 153 -3.29 -22.44 5.33
N ALA A 154 -4.04 -22.06 6.37
CA ALA A 154 -4.38 -22.94 7.49
C ALA A 154 -5.25 -24.13 7.08
N GLU A 155 -6.11 -23.96 6.08
CA GLU A 155 -6.92 -25.04 5.49
C GLU A 155 -6.11 -25.97 4.55
N GLY A 156 -4.84 -25.66 4.32
CA GLY A 156 -3.97 -26.40 3.39
C GLY A 156 -4.39 -26.26 1.93
N ARG A 157 -5.17 -25.22 1.59
CA ARG A 157 -5.54 -24.93 0.20
C ARG A 157 -4.33 -24.30 -0.51
N GLN A 158 -4.16 -24.67 -1.77
CA GLN A 158 -3.24 -23.97 -2.68
C GLN A 158 -4.09 -23.07 -3.59
N PRO A 159 -3.96 -21.76 -3.47
CA PRO A 159 -4.65 -20.84 -4.35
C PRO A 159 -4.03 -20.87 -5.76
N ASP A 160 -4.80 -20.46 -6.77
CA ASP A 160 -4.32 -20.43 -8.16
C ASP A 160 -3.21 -19.39 -8.36
N HIS A 161 -3.14 -18.38 -7.48
CA HIS A 161 -2.13 -17.33 -7.49
C HIS A 161 -1.35 -17.31 -6.17
N HIS A 162 -0.06 -16.99 -6.24
CA HIS A 162 0.75 -16.75 -5.05
C HIS A 162 0.74 -15.28 -4.60
N THR A 163 0.40 -14.36 -5.49
CA THR A 163 0.36 -12.92 -5.20
C THR A 163 -1.01 -12.35 -5.54
N TYR A 164 -1.49 -11.42 -4.73
CA TYR A 164 -2.79 -10.77 -4.88
C TYR A 164 -2.70 -9.26 -4.73
N ASN A 165 -3.40 -8.54 -5.61
CA ASN A 165 -3.62 -7.12 -5.46
C ASN A 165 -4.60 -6.85 -4.34
N VAL A 166 -4.18 -6.04 -3.35
CA VAL A 166 -5.04 -5.61 -2.24
C VAL A 166 -5.36 -4.14 -2.41
N GLY A 167 -6.43 -3.88 -3.11
CA GLY A 167 -6.98 -2.58 -3.44
C GLY A 167 -8.50 -2.65 -3.54
N THR A 168 -9.13 -1.53 -3.85
CA THR A 168 -10.58 -1.44 -4.05
C THR A 168 -10.99 -1.67 -5.51
N GLY A 169 -10.04 -1.56 -6.45
CA GLY A 169 -10.34 -1.48 -7.89
C GLY A 169 -10.88 -0.11 -8.31
N LEU A 170 -10.96 0.84 -7.39
CA LEU A 170 -11.47 2.19 -7.61
C LEU A 170 -10.31 3.19 -7.57
N GLY A 171 -10.18 3.94 -8.65
CA GLY A 171 -9.20 5.02 -8.68
C GLY A 171 -9.74 6.26 -8.00
N THR A 172 -8.94 6.85 -7.11
CA THR A 172 -9.23 8.12 -6.45
C THR A 172 -8.12 9.12 -6.77
N SER A 173 -8.46 10.30 -7.23
CA SER A 173 -7.49 11.34 -7.54
C SER A 173 -6.99 12.05 -6.27
N VAL A 174 -5.83 12.70 -6.38
CA VAL A 174 -5.33 13.54 -5.26
C VAL A 174 -6.28 14.68 -4.97
N GLN A 175 -6.93 15.26 -5.98
CA GLN A 175 -7.93 16.31 -5.78
C GLN A 175 -9.15 15.78 -5.02
N GLU A 176 -9.65 14.58 -5.35
CA GLU A 176 -10.77 13.96 -4.62
C GLU A 176 -10.44 13.71 -3.15
N ILE A 177 -9.19 13.30 -2.83
CA ILE A 177 -8.70 13.18 -1.44
C ILE A 177 -8.75 14.54 -0.73
N ILE A 178 -8.26 15.59 -1.36
CA ILE A 178 -8.27 16.96 -0.80
C ILE A 178 -9.70 17.42 -0.52
N ASP A 179 -10.60 17.25 -1.49
CA ASP A 179 -11.99 17.68 -1.35
C ASP A 179 -12.75 16.84 -0.31
N GLY A 180 -12.45 15.54 -0.23
CA GLY A 180 -12.94 14.66 0.83
C GLY A 180 -12.45 15.10 2.22
N LEU A 181 -11.18 15.42 2.38
CA LEU A 181 -10.64 15.93 3.65
C LEU A 181 -11.28 17.27 4.04
N ARG A 182 -11.53 18.18 3.09
CA ARG A 182 -12.25 19.43 3.38
C ARG A 182 -13.65 19.16 3.94
N ARG A 183 -14.37 18.19 3.37
CA ARG A 183 -15.70 17.80 3.87
C ARG A 183 -15.63 17.22 5.29
N VAL A 184 -14.70 16.30 5.53
CA VAL A 184 -14.55 15.63 6.83
C VAL A 184 -14.09 16.59 7.91
N ILE A 185 -13.11 17.44 7.63
CA ILE A 185 -12.55 18.42 8.58
C ILE A 185 -13.51 19.60 8.77
N GLY A 186 -14.40 19.88 7.81
CA GLY A 186 -15.33 21.00 7.85
C GLY A 186 -14.68 22.37 7.59
N TRP A 187 -13.51 22.40 6.96
CA TRP A 187 -12.76 23.60 6.68
C TRP A 187 -12.14 23.57 5.27
N ASP A 188 -12.34 24.67 4.53
CA ASP A 188 -11.77 24.85 3.18
C ASP A 188 -10.33 25.39 3.27
N PHE A 189 -9.39 24.49 3.55
CA PHE A 189 -7.97 24.81 3.68
C PHE A 189 -7.30 25.11 2.32
N PRO A 190 -6.27 25.96 2.32
CA PRO A 190 -5.54 26.31 1.10
C PRO A 190 -4.70 25.16 0.57
N VAL A 191 -4.57 25.12 -0.76
CA VAL A 191 -3.75 24.12 -1.49
C VAL A 191 -2.75 24.83 -2.39
N GLU A 192 -1.52 24.38 -2.36
CA GLU A 192 -0.44 24.81 -3.24
C GLU A 192 -0.18 23.70 -4.29
N VAL A 193 -0.28 24.05 -5.57
CA VAL A 193 0.07 23.14 -6.67
C VAL A 193 1.53 23.31 -7.03
N LEU A 194 2.27 22.20 -7.05
CA LEU A 194 3.69 22.12 -7.34
C LEU A 194 3.93 21.32 -8.63
N GLU A 195 5.17 21.34 -9.13
CA GLU A 195 5.58 20.50 -10.24
C GLU A 195 5.41 19.00 -9.94
N ARG A 196 5.25 18.18 -10.98
CA ARG A 196 5.17 16.71 -10.87
C ARG A 196 6.37 16.13 -10.16
N ARG A 197 6.14 15.10 -9.37
CA ARG A 197 7.24 14.26 -8.86
C ARG A 197 7.75 13.34 -9.97
N ALA A 198 9.06 13.22 -10.09
CA ALA A 198 9.66 12.28 -11.03
C ALA A 198 9.30 10.83 -10.64
N GLY A 199 8.83 10.04 -11.61
CA GLY A 199 8.48 8.64 -11.40
C GLY A 199 7.06 8.36 -10.87
N ASP A 200 6.20 9.39 -10.76
CA ASP A 200 4.79 9.17 -10.42
C ASP A 200 3.98 8.82 -11.69
N PRO A 201 3.39 7.61 -11.80
CA PRO A 201 2.49 7.30 -12.91
C PRO A 201 1.19 8.12 -12.80
N PRO A 202 0.54 8.49 -13.92
CA PRO A 202 -0.76 9.19 -13.90
C PRO A 202 -1.82 8.40 -13.14
N LYS A 203 -1.89 7.09 -13.37
CA LYS A 203 -2.85 6.17 -12.72
C LYS A 203 -2.15 4.89 -12.28
N LEU A 204 -2.56 4.38 -11.14
CA LEU A 204 -2.16 3.05 -10.65
C LEU A 204 -3.29 2.49 -9.79
N ILE A 205 -4.05 1.56 -10.35
CA ILE A 205 -5.24 0.94 -9.75
C ILE A 205 -5.05 -0.57 -9.80
N GLY A 206 -5.36 -1.29 -8.73
CA GLY A 206 -5.28 -2.76 -8.68
C GLY A 206 -6.57 -3.41 -9.14
N ASP A 207 -6.50 -4.49 -9.90
CA ASP A 207 -7.65 -5.37 -10.10
C ASP A 207 -7.75 -6.31 -8.88
N PRO A 208 -8.82 -6.25 -8.07
CA PRO A 208 -8.99 -7.12 -6.91
C PRO A 208 -9.74 -8.43 -7.25
N LEU A 209 -9.89 -8.77 -8.52
CA LEU A 209 -10.69 -9.92 -8.93
C LEU A 209 -10.13 -11.24 -8.39
N SER A 210 -8.82 -11.46 -8.52
CA SER A 210 -8.16 -12.72 -8.12
C SER A 210 -8.30 -12.97 -6.62
N ILE A 211 -8.06 -11.97 -5.77
CA ILE A 211 -8.21 -12.10 -4.33
C ILE A 211 -9.67 -12.38 -3.94
N GLY A 212 -10.62 -11.80 -4.67
CA GLY A 212 -12.05 -12.04 -4.46
C GLY A 212 -12.45 -13.48 -4.78
N VAL A 213 -11.95 -14.03 -5.87
CA VAL A 213 -12.26 -15.40 -6.32
C VAL A 213 -11.59 -16.45 -5.43
N ASP A 214 -10.29 -16.29 -5.16
CA ASP A 214 -9.47 -17.33 -4.51
C ASP A 214 -9.58 -17.29 -2.98
N LEU A 215 -9.61 -16.09 -2.39
CA LEU A 215 -9.65 -15.90 -0.94
C LEU A 215 -11.03 -15.48 -0.40
N GLY A 216 -12.01 -15.17 -1.28
CA GLY A 216 -13.33 -14.71 -0.86
C GLY A 216 -13.35 -13.31 -0.24
N TRP A 217 -12.26 -12.55 -0.40
CA TRP A 217 -12.10 -11.22 0.18
C TRP A 217 -12.53 -10.11 -0.78
N LYS A 218 -13.07 -9.04 -0.23
CA LYS A 218 -13.30 -7.76 -0.92
C LYS A 218 -13.15 -6.59 0.03
N ALA A 219 -12.76 -5.44 -0.48
CA ALA A 219 -12.80 -4.19 0.28
C ALA A 219 -14.25 -3.78 0.60
N ASN A 220 -14.49 -3.34 1.83
CA ASN A 220 -15.81 -2.92 2.31
C ASN A 220 -15.89 -1.44 2.66
N ASN A 221 -14.75 -0.79 2.93
CA ASN A 221 -14.66 0.60 3.33
C ASN A 221 -14.34 1.49 2.13
N GLY A 222 -15.15 2.51 1.90
CA GLY A 222 -14.96 3.48 0.83
C GLY A 222 -14.09 4.67 1.25
N LEU A 223 -14.01 5.65 0.32
CA LEU A 223 -13.18 6.84 0.55
C LEU A 223 -13.61 7.64 1.78
N ASP A 224 -14.91 7.81 2.01
CA ASP A 224 -15.41 8.62 3.12
C ASP A 224 -15.06 7.96 4.48
N GLU A 225 -15.14 6.64 4.60
CA GLU A 225 -14.69 5.89 5.78
C GLU A 225 -13.18 6.02 6.00
N ILE A 226 -12.38 5.91 4.93
CA ILE A 226 -10.93 6.11 4.98
C ILE A 226 -10.58 7.50 5.54
N LEU A 227 -11.19 8.55 4.98
CA LEU A 227 -10.87 9.92 5.35
C LEU A 227 -11.39 10.28 6.75
N THR A 228 -12.59 9.81 7.12
CA THR A 228 -13.17 10.04 8.44
C THR A 228 -12.32 9.38 9.52
N SER A 229 -12.01 8.09 9.38
CA SER A 229 -11.19 7.37 10.35
C SER A 229 -9.76 7.90 10.43
N ALA A 230 -9.17 8.34 9.32
CA ALA A 230 -7.86 8.99 9.32
C ALA A 230 -7.87 10.31 10.11
N TRP A 231 -8.91 11.11 9.94
CA TRP A 231 -9.07 12.37 10.69
C TRP A 231 -9.32 12.14 12.19
N GLU A 232 -10.22 11.24 12.54
CA GLU A 232 -10.48 10.87 13.94
C GLU A 232 -9.22 10.33 14.61
N GLY A 233 -8.48 9.47 13.94
CA GLY A 233 -7.22 8.94 14.42
C GLY A 233 -6.14 10.02 14.56
N TRP A 234 -6.07 10.98 13.64
CA TRP A 234 -5.16 12.12 13.74
C TRP A 234 -5.44 12.98 14.98
N GLN A 235 -6.73 13.20 15.29
CA GLN A 235 -7.14 13.98 16.46
C GLN A 235 -6.87 13.28 17.79
N ALA A 236 -6.99 11.96 17.84
CA ALA A 236 -6.91 11.15 19.07
C ALA A 236 -5.55 10.47 19.27
N GLY A 237 -4.79 10.26 18.18
CA GLY A 237 -3.60 9.45 18.16
C GLY A 237 -2.34 10.10 18.76
N PRO A 238 -1.27 9.32 18.94
CA PRO A 238 0.03 9.85 19.30
C PRO A 238 0.52 10.82 18.22
N ARG A 239 1.20 11.90 18.63
CA ARG A 239 1.72 12.88 17.67
C ARG A 239 2.64 12.22 16.65
N PRO A 240 2.60 12.69 15.39
CA PRO A 240 3.34 12.08 14.29
C PRO A 240 4.85 11.92 14.58
N ILE A 241 5.38 10.79 14.19
CA ILE A 241 6.82 10.53 14.26
C ILE A 241 7.43 10.94 12.93
N THR A 242 8.31 11.92 12.94
CA THR A 242 9.16 12.23 11.77
C THR A 242 10.21 11.12 11.66
N VAL A 243 10.11 10.28 10.62
CA VAL A 243 11.10 9.23 10.37
C VAL A 243 12.35 9.88 9.77
N PRO A 244 13.52 9.89 10.47
CA PRO A 244 14.73 10.49 9.93
C PRO A 244 15.19 9.76 8.67
N GLY A 245 15.27 10.46 7.54
CA GLY A 245 15.85 9.94 6.30
C GLY A 245 14.86 9.30 5.30
N ALA A 246 13.57 9.44 5.52
CA ALA A 246 12.56 9.14 4.50
C ALA A 246 12.60 10.11 3.31
#